data_60b503b1889d4cae45ee297482644f4a
#
_entry.id   60b503b1889d4cae45ee297482644f4a
#
_cell.length_a   1.000
_cell.length_b   1.000
_cell.length_c   1.000
_cell.angle_alpha   90.00
_cell.angle_beta   90.00
_cell.angle_gamma   90.00
#
_symmetry.space_group_name_H-M   'P 1'
#
loop_
_entity.id
_entity.type
_entity.pdbx_description
1 polymer ?
#
loop_
_entity_poly.entity_id
_entity_poly.type
_entity_poly.pdbx_seq_one_letter_code
_entity_poly.pdbx_strand_id
1 'polypeptide(L)'
;VSISSEHDYSEESSQYQWLENDLVNANQDREAHPWLITMFHRPMYSSTESGHGSEIDFRDAIEPLLVEQNVDIVIAGHDHNYERTFPVNSETVYQTDTNTFLKPEAPIHLLVGTGGRFLYPGSSSNPEWSAHFESTTHGYGILELLDKDSIQFTFYDDDNGDVLDIFTIGRINVVTPEHTPVPSSDG
;
A
#
# COMPACT_ATOMS: atom_id res chain seq x y z
N VAL A 1 -2.68 -0.72 -12.15
CA VAL A 1 -2.07 0.40 -12.91
C VAL A 1 -0.64 0.59 -12.43
N SER A 2 0.30 0.88 -13.33
CA SER A 2 1.68 1.21 -12.98
C SER A 2 2.10 2.50 -13.68
N ILE A 3 2.66 3.44 -12.93
CA ILE A 3 3.16 4.74 -13.42
C ILE A 3 4.60 4.98 -12.97
N SER A 4 5.25 5.98 -13.53
CA SER A 4 6.62 6.34 -13.19
C SER A 4 6.63 7.58 -12.28
N SER A 5 7.24 7.44 -11.12
CA SER A 5 7.57 8.59 -10.25
C SER A 5 8.79 9.39 -10.73
N GLU A 6 9.50 8.92 -11.79
CA GLU A 6 10.74 9.51 -12.30
C GLU A 6 10.54 10.35 -13.57
N HIS A 7 9.34 10.31 -14.18
CA HIS A 7 8.99 11.09 -15.35
C HIS A 7 8.04 12.23 -14.97
N ASP A 8 7.76 13.12 -15.92
CA ASP A 8 6.84 14.22 -15.73
C ASP A 8 5.45 13.70 -15.33
N TYR A 9 4.97 14.15 -14.18
CA TYR A 9 3.69 13.80 -13.57
C TYR A 9 2.79 15.03 -13.34
N SER A 10 3.14 16.18 -13.94
CA SER A 10 2.26 17.34 -13.94
C SER A 10 0.93 17.04 -14.63
N GLU A 11 -0.11 17.77 -14.32
CA GLU A 11 -1.45 17.58 -14.90
C GLU A 11 -1.47 17.65 -16.44
N GLU A 12 -0.57 18.45 -17.03
CA GLU A 12 -0.42 18.58 -18.48
C GLU A 12 0.40 17.47 -19.11
N SER A 13 1.07 16.62 -18.32
CA SER A 13 1.89 15.53 -18.85
C SER A 13 1.07 14.43 -19.49
N SER A 14 1.65 13.78 -20.47
CA SER A 14 1.00 12.63 -21.13
C SER A 14 0.76 11.48 -20.16
N GLN A 15 1.61 11.33 -19.13
CA GLN A 15 1.46 10.28 -18.13
C GLN A 15 0.24 10.56 -17.24
N TYR A 16 0.08 11.79 -16.75
CA TYR A 16 -1.07 12.16 -15.92
C TYR A 16 -2.38 11.98 -16.66
N GLN A 17 -2.48 12.52 -17.88
CA GLN A 17 -3.68 12.39 -18.72
C GLN A 17 -4.02 10.93 -19.05
N TRP A 18 -3.00 10.11 -19.27
CA TRP A 18 -3.20 8.68 -19.45
C TRP A 18 -3.69 8.01 -18.19
N LEU A 19 -3.08 8.32 -17.01
CA LEU A 19 -3.48 7.77 -15.72
C LEU A 19 -4.92 8.12 -15.39
N GLU A 20 -5.31 9.40 -15.53
CA GLU A 20 -6.68 9.86 -15.30
C GLU A 20 -7.68 9.06 -16.13
N ASN A 21 -7.44 8.95 -17.43
CA ASN A 21 -8.31 8.19 -18.33
C ASN A 21 -8.37 6.70 -17.96
N ASP A 22 -7.24 6.08 -17.60
CA ASP A 22 -7.17 4.67 -17.24
C ASP A 22 -7.95 4.38 -15.95
N LEU A 23 -7.79 5.21 -14.91
CA LEU A 23 -8.50 5.09 -13.65
C LEU A 23 -10.02 5.32 -13.81
N VAL A 24 -10.43 6.32 -14.60
CA VAL A 24 -11.84 6.58 -14.93
C VAL A 24 -12.45 5.36 -15.63
N ASN A 25 -11.74 4.76 -16.60
CA ASN A 25 -12.21 3.56 -17.29
C ASN A 25 -12.30 2.34 -16.34
N ALA A 26 -11.31 2.15 -15.47
CA ALA A 26 -11.33 1.08 -14.48
C ALA A 26 -12.53 1.18 -13.53
N ASN A 27 -12.93 2.39 -13.15
CA ASN A 27 -14.08 2.62 -12.29
C ASN A 27 -15.43 2.31 -12.94
N GLN A 28 -15.51 2.21 -14.27
CA GLN A 28 -16.77 1.86 -14.96
C GLN A 28 -17.14 0.38 -14.77
N ASP A 29 -16.21 -0.47 -14.35
CA ASP A 29 -16.43 -1.92 -14.22
C ASP A 29 -15.95 -2.47 -12.85
N ARG A 30 -16.20 -1.73 -11.77
CA ARG A 30 -15.87 -2.12 -10.40
C ARG A 30 -16.71 -3.30 -9.89
N GLU A 31 -17.73 -3.70 -10.61
CA GLU A 31 -18.50 -4.92 -10.30
C GLU A 31 -17.72 -6.18 -10.71
N ALA A 32 -17.13 -6.19 -11.90
CA ALA A 32 -16.31 -7.30 -12.39
C ALA A 32 -14.85 -7.23 -11.90
N HIS A 33 -14.32 -6.01 -11.75
CA HIS A 33 -12.95 -5.74 -11.31
C HIS A 33 -12.97 -4.85 -10.05
N PRO A 34 -13.28 -5.43 -8.87
CA PRO A 34 -13.61 -4.66 -7.67
C PRO A 34 -12.43 -3.91 -7.05
N TRP A 35 -11.19 -4.28 -7.35
CA TRP A 35 -10.00 -3.74 -6.72
C TRP A 35 -9.15 -2.93 -7.68
N LEU A 36 -8.77 -1.71 -7.26
CA LEU A 36 -7.92 -0.82 -8.03
C LEU A 36 -6.61 -0.57 -7.27
N ILE A 37 -5.52 -1.06 -7.87
CA ILE A 37 -4.19 -1.03 -7.26
C ILE A 37 -3.27 -0.22 -8.16
N THR A 38 -2.55 0.76 -7.58
CA THR A 38 -1.58 1.57 -8.29
C THR A 38 -0.17 1.27 -7.78
N MET A 39 0.82 1.24 -8.69
CA MET A 39 2.22 0.95 -8.37
C MET A 39 3.14 1.99 -8.99
N PHE A 40 4.17 2.39 -8.25
CA PHE A 40 5.26 3.25 -8.71
C PHE A 40 6.50 3.04 -7.84
N HIS A 41 7.64 3.72 -8.18
CA HIS A 41 8.89 3.45 -7.49
C HIS A 41 9.01 4.25 -6.18
N ARG A 42 8.88 5.59 -6.20
CA ARG A 42 9.11 6.43 -5.03
C ARG A 42 7.86 6.58 -4.17
N PRO A 43 7.97 6.41 -2.84
CA PRO A 43 6.80 6.42 -1.97
C PRO A 43 6.24 7.82 -1.74
N MET A 44 4.91 7.94 -1.73
CA MET A 44 4.20 9.15 -1.28
C MET A 44 4.29 9.31 0.25
N TYR A 45 4.42 8.20 0.96
CA TYR A 45 4.54 8.14 2.42
C TYR A 45 5.72 7.25 2.81
N SER A 46 6.67 7.81 3.53
CA SER A 46 7.80 7.10 4.14
C SER A 46 8.27 7.87 5.37
N SER A 47 8.32 7.18 6.51
CA SER A 47 8.82 7.73 7.77
C SER A 47 10.31 7.51 7.99
N THR A 48 11.03 7.04 6.99
CA THR A 48 12.44 6.68 7.05
C THR A 48 13.33 7.90 7.28
N GLU A 49 14.16 7.87 8.33
CA GLU A 49 15.10 8.97 8.64
C GLU A 49 16.31 9.03 7.71
N SER A 50 16.84 7.89 7.31
CA SER A 50 18.09 7.79 6.54
C SER A 50 17.88 7.42 5.08
N GLY A 51 16.63 7.26 4.65
CA GLY A 51 16.24 7.05 3.27
C GLY A 51 16.01 8.36 2.53
N HIS A 52 15.12 8.30 1.57
CA HIS A 52 14.71 9.49 0.79
C HIS A 52 13.46 10.16 1.39
N GLY A 53 12.68 9.42 2.18
CA GLY A 53 11.45 9.90 2.78
C GLY A 53 10.29 10.00 1.79
N SER A 54 9.24 10.69 2.19
CA SER A 54 8.05 10.91 1.35
C SER A 54 8.35 11.85 0.19
N GLU A 55 7.95 11.46 -1.02
CA GLU A 55 8.01 12.31 -2.23
C GLU A 55 6.79 13.24 -2.27
N ILE A 56 6.91 14.38 -1.59
CA ILE A 56 5.81 15.31 -1.35
C ILE A 56 5.26 15.88 -2.65
N ASP A 57 6.12 16.35 -3.57
CA ASP A 57 5.69 16.95 -4.83
C ASP A 57 4.92 15.94 -5.70
N PHE A 58 5.35 14.68 -5.70
CA PHE A 58 4.69 13.59 -6.40
C PHE A 58 3.34 13.25 -5.73
N ARG A 59 3.31 13.21 -4.39
CA ARG A 59 2.09 13.01 -3.62
C ARG A 59 1.08 14.09 -3.93
N ASP A 60 1.47 15.36 -3.82
CA ASP A 60 0.58 16.50 -4.01
C ASP A 60 -0.02 16.56 -5.43
N ALA A 61 0.72 16.08 -6.43
CA ALA A 61 0.26 16.03 -7.81
C ALA A 61 -0.67 14.84 -8.10
N ILE A 62 -0.40 13.65 -7.56
CA ILE A 62 -1.03 12.40 -8.00
C ILE A 62 -2.06 11.89 -6.99
N GLU A 63 -1.86 12.07 -5.69
CA GLU A 63 -2.76 11.52 -4.66
C GLU A 63 -4.22 12.02 -4.80
N PRO A 64 -4.49 13.30 -5.11
CA PRO A 64 -5.87 13.76 -5.32
C PRO A 64 -6.63 12.92 -6.36
N LEU A 65 -5.96 12.58 -7.47
CA LEU A 65 -6.53 11.73 -8.52
C LEU A 65 -6.78 10.31 -8.03
N LEU A 66 -5.84 9.72 -7.27
CA LEU A 66 -6.00 8.36 -6.73
C LEU A 66 -7.19 8.28 -5.76
N VAL A 67 -7.36 9.30 -4.92
CA VAL A 67 -8.49 9.41 -3.97
C VAL A 67 -9.81 9.61 -4.70
N GLU A 68 -9.87 10.54 -5.66
CA GLU A 68 -11.07 10.78 -6.47
C GLU A 68 -11.53 9.52 -7.20
N GLN A 69 -10.58 8.76 -7.73
CA GLN A 69 -10.86 7.53 -8.47
C GLN A 69 -10.96 6.28 -7.56
N ASN A 70 -11.00 6.46 -6.24
CA ASN A 70 -11.18 5.40 -5.25
C ASN A 70 -10.18 4.24 -5.44
N VAL A 71 -8.89 4.55 -5.57
CA VAL A 71 -7.81 3.57 -5.53
C VAL A 71 -7.80 2.93 -4.14
N ASP A 72 -7.74 1.59 -4.09
CA ASP A 72 -7.81 0.85 -2.83
C ASP A 72 -6.42 0.74 -2.16
N ILE A 73 -5.39 0.42 -2.97
CA ILE A 73 -4.02 0.19 -2.51
C ILE A 73 -3.02 0.88 -3.44
N VAL A 74 -2.02 1.51 -2.84
CA VAL A 74 -0.85 2.05 -3.50
C VAL A 74 0.38 1.26 -3.06
N ILE A 75 1.21 0.78 -3.99
CA ILE A 75 2.42 0.02 -3.69
C ILE A 75 3.63 0.79 -4.23
N ALA A 76 4.62 1.01 -3.37
CA ALA A 76 5.87 1.66 -3.71
C ALA A 76 7.09 0.88 -3.17
N GLY A 77 8.29 1.26 -3.61
CA GLY A 77 9.57 0.76 -3.13
C GLY A 77 10.51 1.92 -2.77
N HIS A 78 11.74 1.91 -3.28
CA HIS A 78 12.76 2.94 -3.15
C HIS A 78 13.41 3.04 -1.77
N ASP A 79 12.68 3.34 -0.71
CA ASP A 79 13.18 3.28 0.65
C ASP A 79 13.23 1.82 1.14
N HIS A 80 14.35 1.44 1.76
CA HIS A 80 14.65 0.05 2.04
C HIS A 80 14.11 -0.38 3.42
N ASN A 81 12.79 -0.33 3.53
CA ASN A 81 12.01 -0.79 4.67
C ASN A 81 10.65 -1.28 4.21
N TYR A 82 9.89 -1.84 5.11
CA TYR A 82 8.46 -2.03 4.96
C TYR A 82 7.72 -1.00 5.79
N GLU A 83 6.73 -0.34 5.21
CA GLU A 83 5.83 0.54 5.93
C GLU A 83 4.43 0.46 5.34
N ARG A 84 3.42 0.37 6.22
CA ARG A 84 2.02 0.46 5.85
C ARG A 84 1.39 1.67 6.49
N THR A 85 0.61 2.43 5.74
CA THR A 85 -0.21 3.49 6.31
C THR A 85 -1.57 2.96 6.76
N PHE A 86 -2.25 3.72 7.63
CA PHE A 86 -3.71 3.70 7.66
C PHE A 86 -4.27 4.24 6.34
N PRO A 87 -5.58 4.07 6.04
CA PRO A 87 -6.19 4.81 4.94
C PRO A 87 -5.96 6.31 5.12
N VAL A 88 -5.26 6.93 4.18
CA VAL A 88 -4.75 8.31 4.34
C VAL A 88 -4.88 9.12 3.06
N ASN A 89 -5.19 10.40 3.22
CA ASN A 89 -5.15 11.42 2.18
C ASN A 89 -4.59 12.72 2.77
N SER A 90 -3.54 13.27 2.18
CA SER A 90 -2.88 14.51 2.62
C SER A 90 -2.60 14.49 4.13
N GLU A 91 -2.01 13.37 4.60
CA GLU A 91 -1.71 13.08 6.01
C GLU A 91 -2.92 12.98 6.96
N THR A 92 -4.14 13.14 6.45
CA THR A 92 -5.37 12.93 7.21
C THR A 92 -5.73 11.44 7.22
N VAL A 93 -5.82 10.85 8.41
CA VAL A 93 -6.18 9.44 8.62
C VAL A 93 -7.69 9.29 8.73
N TYR A 94 -8.26 8.33 8.00
CA TYR A 94 -9.72 8.11 7.95
C TYR A 94 -10.19 6.96 8.85
N GLN A 95 -9.39 5.90 8.97
CA GLN A 95 -9.69 4.75 9.82
C GLN A 95 -8.42 4.32 10.55
N THR A 96 -8.52 4.01 11.82
CA THR A 96 -7.40 3.57 12.67
C THR A 96 -7.49 2.12 13.11
N ASP A 97 -8.42 1.35 12.55
CA ASP A 97 -8.43 -0.09 12.73
C ASP A 97 -7.14 -0.66 12.11
N THR A 98 -6.46 -1.52 12.83
CA THR A 98 -5.13 -1.97 12.43
C THR A 98 -5.14 -3.13 11.46
N ASN A 99 -6.20 -3.93 11.43
CA ASN A 99 -6.19 -5.20 10.70
C ASN A 99 -7.34 -5.38 9.72
N THR A 100 -8.42 -4.59 9.82
CA THR A 100 -9.57 -4.70 8.91
C THR A 100 -10.14 -3.32 8.61
N PHE A 101 -10.12 -2.94 7.36
CA PHE A 101 -10.67 -1.68 6.87
C PHE A 101 -11.90 -1.94 6.03
N LEU A 102 -13.02 -1.33 6.37
CA LEU A 102 -14.28 -1.48 5.64
C LEU A 102 -14.56 -0.23 4.83
N LYS A 103 -14.55 -0.37 3.50
CA LYS A 103 -14.79 0.73 2.56
C LYS A 103 -13.99 1.98 2.92
N PRO A 104 -12.67 1.88 3.00
CA PRO A 104 -11.86 3.03 3.35
C PRO A 104 -12.09 4.17 2.35
N GLU A 105 -12.14 5.42 2.84
CA GLU A 105 -12.38 6.63 2.05
C GLU A 105 -11.10 7.14 1.37
N ALA A 106 -9.96 6.53 1.64
CA ALA A 106 -8.66 6.85 1.07
C ALA A 106 -7.85 5.57 0.88
N PRO A 107 -6.85 5.56 -0.02
CA PRO A 107 -6.00 4.40 -0.24
C PRO A 107 -5.15 4.06 0.99
N ILE A 108 -4.77 2.77 1.08
CA ILE A 108 -3.69 2.31 1.97
C ILE A 108 -2.40 2.29 1.14
N HIS A 109 -1.36 2.94 1.64
CA HIS A 109 -0.05 2.93 1.01
C HIS A 109 0.83 1.84 1.62
N LEU A 110 1.46 1.06 0.76
CA LEU A 110 2.42 0.02 1.09
C LEU A 110 3.78 0.38 0.50
N LEU A 111 4.74 0.67 1.35
CA LEU A 111 6.14 0.76 1.00
C LEU A 111 6.76 -0.62 1.23
N VAL A 112 7.17 -1.31 0.16
CA VAL A 112 7.74 -2.67 0.19
C VAL A 112 9.12 -2.63 -0.46
N GLY A 113 10.10 -2.08 0.24
CA GLY A 113 11.47 -1.84 -0.25
C GLY A 113 12.52 -2.81 0.29
N THR A 114 12.12 -3.90 0.95
CA THR A 114 12.99 -4.83 1.68
C THR A 114 13.65 -5.91 0.84
N GLY A 115 13.67 -5.76 -0.49
CA GLY A 115 14.10 -6.80 -1.44
C GLY A 115 15.63 -7.02 -1.55
N GLY A 116 16.35 -7.20 -0.44
CA GLY A 116 17.75 -7.69 -0.43
C GLY A 116 18.84 -6.62 -0.43
N ARG A 117 18.50 -5.33 -0.33
CA ARG A 117 19.45 -4.24 -0.06
C ARG A 117 19.53 -4.00 1.45
N PHE A 118 20.59 -3.32 1.95
CA PHE A 118 20.64 -2.89 3.36
C PHE A 118 19.40 -2.08 3.73
N LEU A 119 18.87 -2.32 4.92
CA LEU A 119 17.65 -1.69 5.39
C LEU A 119 17.92 -0.29 5.95
N TYR A 120 16.95 0.60 5.83
CA TYR A 120 16.99 1.94 6.41
C TYR A 120 16.30 1.95 7.78
N PRO A 121 16.92 2.53 8.82
CA PRO A 121 16.25 2.68 10.11
C PRO A 121 15.03 3.59 9.98
N GLY A 122 14.05 3.36 10.86
CA GLY A 122 12.84 4.15 10.95
C GLY A 122 13.07 5.53 11.54
N SER A 123 12.02 6.34 11.51
CA SER A 123 11.96 7.62 12.19
C SER A 123 11.81 7.45 13.69
N SER A 124 12.40 8.36 14.47
CA SER A 124 12.15 8.48 15.91
C SER A 124 10.76 9.02 16.23
N SER A 125 10.09 9.63 15.25
CA SER A 125 8.72 10.13 15.35
C SER A 125 7.83 9.32 14.40
N ASN A 126 7.07 8.37 14.92
CA ASN A 126 6.06 7.68 14.12
C ASN A 126 4.95 8.66 13.75
N PRO A 127 4.80 9.05 12.48
CA PRO A 127 3.70 9.92 12.07
C PRO A 127 2.35 9.21 12.28
N GLU A 128 1.30 9.98 12.52
CA GLU A 128 -0.04 9.44 12.82
C GLU A 128 -0.60 8.55 11.69
N TRP A 129 -0.16 8.78 10.45
CA TRP A 129 -0.58 7.99 9.30
C TRP A 129 0.14 6.62 9.21
N SER A 130 1.28 6.41 9.91
CA SER A 130 2.02 5.14 9.87
C SER A 130 1.35 4.11 10.79
N ALA A 131 0.88 3.03 10.21
CA ALA A 131 0.18 1.95 10.92
C ALA A 131 1.12 0.81 11.30
N HIS A 132 2.12 0.51 10.48
CA HIS A 132 3.14 -0.50 10.72
C HIS A 132 4.46 -0.10 10.05
N PHE A 133 5.57 -0.34 10.72
CA PHE A 133 6.92 -0.07 10.21
C PHE A 133 7.86 -1.22 10.57
N GLU A 134 8.61 -1.75 9.58
CA GLU A 134 9.62 -2.80 9.75
C GLU A 134 10.88 -2.45 8.96
N SER A 135 12.03 -2.42 9.63
CA SER A 135 13.33 -2.11 9.03
C SER A 135 14.48 -2.97 9.53
N THR A 136 14.16 -4.06 10.22
CA THR A 136 15.18 -4.97 10.79
C THR A 136 15.26 -6.28 10.01
N THR A 137 14.24 -6.59 9.22
CA THR A 137 14.08 -7.86 8.52
C THR A 137 13.83 -7.63 7.03
N HIS A 138 14.50 -8.40 6.17
CA HIS A 138 14.12 -8.51 4.77
C HIS A 138 12.83 -9.31 4.65
N GLY A 139 12.04 -8.98 3.62
CA GLY A 139 10.75 -9.64 3.49
C GLY A 139 10.07 -9.35 2.17
N TYR A 140 8.91 -9.94 2.01
CA TYR A 140 8.07 -9.79 0.83
C TYR A 140 6.60 -9.75 1.19
N GLY A 141 5.82 -9.08 0.35
CA GLY A 141 4.37 -8.97 0.51
C GLY A 141 3.62 -9.91 -0.44
N ILE A 142 2.55 -10.51 0.06
CA ILE A 142 1.57 -11.24 -0.76
C ILE A 142 0.24 -10.51 -0.67
N LEU A 143 -0.33 -10.20 -1.82
CA LEU A 143 -1.67 -9.62 -1.96
C LEU A 143 -2.60 -10.70 -2.50
N GLU A 144 -3.62 -11.06 -1.72
CA GLU A 144 -4.55 -12.13 -2.04
C GLU A 144 -5.97 -11.57 -2.20
N LEU A 145 -6.61 -11.88 -3.32
CA LEU A 145 -8.04 -11.67 -3.49
C LEU A 145 -8.75 -12.87 -2.84
N LEU A 146 -9.27 -12.67 -1.63
CA LEU A 146 -9.99 -13.74 -0.92
C LEU A 146 -11.31 -14.06 -1.59
N ASP A 147 -12.01 -13.03 -2.03
CA ASP A 147 -13.22 -13.08 -2.85
C ASP A 147 -13.43 -11.73 -3.57
N LYS A 148 -14.61 -11.53 -4.19
CA LYS A 148 -14.93 -10.25 -4.87
C LYS A 148 -15.08 -9.05 -3.92
N ASP A 149 -15.30 -9.30 -2.64
CA ASP A 149 -15.60 -8.28 -1.63
C ASP A 149 -14.46 -8.10 -0.60
N SER A 150 -13.38 -8.90 -0.68
CA SER A 150 -12.27 -8.83 0.26
C SER A 150 -10.91 -9.12 -0.38
N ILE A 151 -9.94 -8.30 0.00
CA ILE A 151 -8.52 -8.42 -0.37
C ILE A 151 -7.68 -8.39 0.90
N GLN A 152 -6.69 -9.26 0.98
CA GLN A 152 -5.77 -9.33 2.13
C GLN A 152 -4.35 -9.10 1.64
N PHE A 153 -3.59 -8.36 2.42
CA PHE A 153 -2.15 -8.24 2.27
C PHE A 153 -1.47 -8.84 3.49
N THR A 154 -0.40 -9.61 3.25
CA THR A 154 0.44 -10.19 4.29
C THR A 154 1.89 -9.92 3.97
N PHE A 155 2.65 -9.38 4.93
CA PHE A 155 4.08 -9.18 4.84
C PHE A 155 4.81 -10.26 5.64
N TYR A 156 5.75 -10.94 5.00
CA TYR A 156 6.49 -12.08 5.55
C TYR A 156 7.97 -11.76 5.72
N ASP A 157 8.56 -12.29 6.78
CA ASP A 157 10.00 -12.44 6.94
C ASP A 157 10.51 -13.47 5.91
N ASP A 158 11.55 -13.14 5.14
CA ASP A 158 12.09 -14.03 4.10
C ASP A 158 13.05 -15.11 4.65
N ASP A 159 13.54 -14.95 5.89
CA ASP A 159 14.44 -15.92 6.53
C ASP A 159 13.69 -17.12 7.12
N ASN A 160 12.51 -16.90 7.71
CA ASN A 160 11.80 -17.92 8.48
C ASN A 160 10.31 -18.09 8.10
N GLY A 161 9.78 -17.16 7.28
CA GLY A 161 8.38 -17.19 6.84
C GLY A 161 7.38 -16.69 7.88
N ASP A 162 7.83 -16.06 8.95
CA ASP A 162 6.94 -15.48 9.95
C ASP A 162 6.13 -14.32 9.36
N VAL A 163 4.87 -14.19 9.78
CA VAL A 163 4.02 -13.06 9.43
C VAL A 163 4.39 -11.87 10.30
N LEU A 164 4.85 -10.79 9.66
CA LEU A 164 5.23 -9.54 10.33
C LEU A 164 4.10 -8.52 10.34
N ASP A 165 3.30 -8.48 9.28
CA ASP A 165 2.10 -7.64 9.20
C ASP A 165 1.02 -8.32 8.36
N ILE A 166 -0.25 -8.08 8.71
CA ILE A 166 -1.41 -8.58 7.97
C ILE A 166 -2.58 -7.62 8.11
N PHE A 167 -3.25 -7.33 7.01
CA PHE A 167 -4.52 -6.58 7.04
C PHE A 167 -5.45 -7.01 5.90
N THR A 168 -6.72 -6.69 6.07
CA THR A 168 -7.77 -6.97 5.09
C THR A 168 -8.54 -5.68 4.76
N ILE A 169 -8.85 -5.47 3.49
CA ILE A 169 -9.82 -4.47 3.05
C ILE A 169 -11.08 -5.21 2.62
N GLY A 170 -12.23 -4.79 3.16
CA GLY A 170 -13.54 -5.29 2.81
C GLY A 170 -14.43 -4.24 2.17
N ARG A 171 -15.25 -4.63 1.19
CA ARG A 171 -16.27 -3.79 0.56
C ARG A 171 -17.63 -3.91 1.25
N ILE A 172 -17.82 -4.98 2.00
CA ILE A 172 -18.96 -5.27 2.85
C ILE A 172 -18.45 -5.79 4.21
N ASN A 173 -19.30 -5.98 5.19
CA ASN A 173 -18.90 -6.57 6.46
C ASN A 173 -18.30 -7.96 6.24
N VAL A 174 -16.98 -8.05 6.25
CA VAL A 174 -16.24 -9.31 6.06
C VAL A 174 -16.11 -9.98 7.41
N VAL A 175 -16.58 -11.24 7.49
CA VAL A 175 -16.21 -12.14 8.59
C VAL A 175 -14.80 -12.66 8.23
N THR A 176 -13.75 -12.13 8.85
CA THR A 176 -12.39 -12.64 8.64
C THR A 176 -12.34 -14.13 8.96
N PRO A 177 -11.86 -14.99 8.06
CA PRO A 177 -11.61 -16.38 8.41
C PRO A 177 -10.55 -16.41 9.53
N GLU A 178 -10.80 -17.17 10.60
CA GLU A 178 -9.76 -17.44 11.60
C GLU A 178 -8.55 -18.07 10.87
N HIS A 179 -7.38 -17.45 11.03
CA HIS A 179 -6.14 -17.99 10.50
C HIS A 179 -5.88 -19.35 11.16
N THR A 180 -6.15 -20.43 10.44
CA THR A 180 -5.73 -21.77 10.87
C THR A 180 -4.24 -21.92 10.54
N PRO A 181 -3.36 -22.08 11.54
CA PRO A 181 -1.95 -22.29 11.29
C PRO A 181 -1.77 -23.56 10.44
N VAL A 182 -0.98 -23.43 9.39
CA VAL A 182 -0.60 -24.58 8.55
C VAL A 182 0.14 -25.57 9.46
N PRO A 183 -0.28 -26.85 9.53
CA PRO A 183 0.44 -27.83 10.33
C PRO A 183 1.87 -27.97 9.82
N SER A 184 2.83 -27.83 10.73
CA SER A 184 4.26 -28.10 10.44
C SER A 184 4.38 -29.50 9.89
N SER A 185 4.96 -29.63 8.70
CA SER A 185 5.33 -30.93 8.11
C SER A 185 6.60 -31.44 8.78
N ASP A 186 6.49 -31.85 10.06
CA ASP A 186 7.52 -32.67 10.69
C ASP A 186 7.27 -34.12 10.27
N GLY A 187 8.18 -34.63 9.41
CA GLY A 187 8.25 -35.99 8.95
C GLY A 187 9.62 -36.28 8.37
#